data_1dad941b7be9ded3a537ca2a00c387be
#
_entry.id   1dad941b7be9ded3a537ca2a00c387be
#
_cell.length_a   1.000
_cell.length_b   1.000
_cell.length_c   1.000
_cell.angle_alpha   90.00
_cell.angle_beta   90.00
_cell.angle_gamma   90.00
#
_symmetry.space_group_name_H-M   'P 1'
#
loop_
_entity.id
_entity.type
_entity.pdbx_description
1 polymer ?
#
loop_
_entity_poly.entity_id
_entity_poly.type
_entity_poly.pdbx_seq_one_letter_code
_entity_poly.pdbx_strand_id
1 'polypeptide(L)'
;VREAWKSATDIDSLCSSLGISPYLDKPTRKLSTGMKQQVKLAMAISTGCPYLILDEPLNGLDPGKRKTSCDAMRSEVERGRSVLISSHLLDDLADLTNSFYFIEAGTLVEKIESSSQTLKQEYLDTYEGGE
;
A
#
# COMPACT_ATOMS: atom_id res chain seq x y z
N VAL A 1 -12.81 15.07 4.71
CA VAL A 1 -12.84 13.59 4.66
C VAL A 1 -13.27 13.04 6.02
N ARG A 2 -12.55 13.35 7.10
CA ARG A 2 -12.81 12.82 8.46
C ARG A 2 -14.24 13.05 8.93
N GLU A 3 -14.76 14.28 8.82
CA GLU A 3 -16.13 14.62 9.24
C GLU A 3 -17.18 13.85 8.44
N ALA A 4 -16.97 13.73 7.11
CA ALA A 4 -17.90 13.03 6.24
C ALA A 4 -18.00 11.53 6.58
N TRP A 5 -16.89 10.90 7.01
CA TRP A 5 -16.83 9.47 7.30
C TRP A 5 -16.90 9.14 8.80
N LYS A 6 -17.03 10.15 9.67
CA LYS A 6 -17.04 10.01 11.14
C LYS A 6 -15.84 9.19 11.67
N SER A 7 -14.68 9.36 11.02
CA SER A 7 -13.47 8.62 11.35
C SER A 7 -12.88 9.06 12.69
N ALA A 8 -12.49 8.09 13.52
CA ALA A 8 -11.76 8.30 14.76
C ALA A 8 -10.23 8.36 14.55
N THR A 9 -9.75 8.30 13.30
CA THR A 9 -8.31 8.32 12.99
C THR A 9 -7.66 9.61 13.47
N ASP A 10 -6.60 9.49 14.25
CA ASP A 10 -5.75 10.62 14.63
C ASP A 10 -4.89 11.04 13.43
N ILE A 11 -5.26 12.18 12.84
CA ILE A 11 -4.61 12.69 11.62
C ILE A 11 -3.18 13.15 11.89
N ASP A 12 -2.93 13.75 13.03
CA ASP A 12 -1.60 14.30 13.36
C ASP A 12 -0.60 13.15 13.55
N SER A 13 -1.01 12.10 14.27
CA SER A 13 -0.24 10.88 14.42
C SER A 13 0.02 10.18 13.08
N LEU A 14 -1.00 10.07 12.23
CA LEU A 14 -0.88 9.48 10.89
C LEU A 14 0.07 10.27 10.00
N CYS A 15 -0.04 11.60 9.98
CA CYS A 15 0.85 12.46 9.19
C CYS A 15 2.30 12.37 9.68
N SER A 16 2.50 12.28 10.99
CA SER A 16 3.82 12.09 11.58
C SER A 16 4.43 10.74 11.21
N SER A 17 3.68 9.65 11.33
CA SER A 17 4.15 8.29 11.00
C SER A 17 4.51 8.12 9.53
N LEU A 18 3.76 8.76 8.62
CA LEU A 18 4.06 8.80 7.19
C LEU A 18 5.16 9.80 6.81
N GLY A 19 5.63 10.65 7.75
CA GLY A 19 6.62 11.69 7.49
C GLY A 19 6.11 12.81 6.57
N ILE A 20 4.80 13.04 6.51
CA ILE A 20 4.19 14.06 5.63
C ILE A 20 3.98 15.41 6.30
N SER A 21 4.10 15.49 7.63
CA SER A 21 3.91 16.74 8.40
C SER A 21 4.67 17.94 7.82
N PRO A 22 5.95 17.82 7.36
CA PRO A 22 6.71 18.98 6.87
C PRO A 22 6.18 19.61 5.59
N TYR A 23 5.23 18.99 4.89
CA TYR A 23 4.71 19.49 3.63
C TYR A 23 3.18 19.57 3.53
N LEU A 24 2.49 19.45 4.66
CA LEU A 24 1.02 19.59 4.71
C LEU A 24 0.53 20.97 4.24
N ASP A 25 1.29 22.03 4.52
CA ASP A 25 0.99 23.40 4.10
C ASP A 25 1.44 23.72 2.68
N LYS A 26 2.10 22.78 1.99
CA LYS A 26 2.56 23.02 0.62
C LYS A 26 1.43 22.82 -0.39
N PRO A 27 1.29 23.70 -1.38
CA PRO A 27 0.37 23.47 -2.48
C PRO A 27 0.68 22.13 -3.18
N THR A 28 -0.34 21.34 -3.52
CA THR A 28 -0.22 20.02 -4.15
C THR A 28 0.65 20.02 -5.41
N ARG A 29 0.66 21.13 -6.17
CA ARG A 29 1.50 21.30 -7.36
C ARG A 29 3.01 21.32 -7.06
N LYS A 30 3.41 21.61 -5.82
CA LYS A 30 4.80 21.65 -5.37
C LYS A 30 5.27 20.33 -4.75
N LEU A 31 4.38 19.34 -4.62
CA LEU A 31 4.72 18.03 -4.09
C LEU A 31 5.33 17.17 -5.18
N SER A 32 6.39 16.42 -4.83
CA SER A 32 6.92 15.35 -5.69
C SER A 32 5.90 14.22 -5.87
N THR A 33 6.12 13.34 -6.85
CA THR A 33 5.26 12.16 -7.05
C THR A 33 5.14 11.32 -5.79
N GLY A 34 6.27 10.99 -5.15
CA GLY A 34 6.26 10.22 -3.90
C GLY A 34 5.56 10.95 -2.74
N MET A 35 5.72 12.28 -2.60
CA MET A 35 4.98 13.05 -1.59
C MET A 35 3.48 13.01 -1.84
N LYS A 36 3.04 13.15 -3.10
CA LYS A 36 1.63 13.02 -3.48
C LYS A 36 1.08 11.63 -3.15
N GLN A 37 1.87 10.59 -3.39
CA GLN A 37 1.47 9.21 -3.12
C GLN A 37 1.27 8.98 -1.62
N GLN A 38 2.18 9.46 -0.76
CA GLN A 38 2.00 9.38 0.69
C GLN A 38 0.76 10.17 1.18
N VAL A 39 0.49 11.34 0.60
CA VAL A 39 -0.72 12.11 0.92
C VAL A 39 -1.99 11.35 0.52
N LYS A 40 -2.02 10.71 -0.66
CA LYS A 40 -3.14 9.87 -1.08
C LYS A 40 -3.37 8.71 -0.10
N LEU A 41 -2.31 8.02 0.33
CA LEU A 41 -2.39 6.96 1.33
C LEU A 41 -2.95 7.48 2.65
N ALA A 42 -2.44 8.62 3.15
CA ALA A 42 -2.96 9.26 4.35
C ALA A 42 -4.45 9.60 4.23
N MET A 43 -4.89 10.11 3.09
CA MET A 43 -6.30 10.40 2.83
C MET A 43 -7.15 9.13 2.85
N ALA A 44 -6.69 8.03 2.24
CA ALA A 44 -7.40 6.76 2.25
C ALA A 44 -7.53 6.22 3.68
N ILE A 45 -6.45 6.18 4.45
CA ILE A 45 -6.44 5.72 5.85
C ILE A 45 -7.35 6.61 6.72
N SER A 46 -7.35 7.92 6.50
CA SER A 46 -8.14 8.88 7.28
C SER A 46 -9.65 8.71 7.14
N THR A 47 -10.13 7.97 6.14
CA THR A 47 -11.56 7.67 5.98
C THR A 47 -12.11 6.83 7.14
N GLY A 48 -11.29 6.00 7.77
CA GLY A 48 -11.72 5.05 8.78
C GLY A 48 -12.50 3.85 8.20
N CYS A 49 -12.55 3.69 6.87
CA CYS A 49 -13.22 2.56 6.25
C CYS A 49 -12.60 1.23 6.68
N PRO A 50 -13.40 0.18 6.95
CA PRO A 50 -12.89 -1.13 7.34
C PRO A 50 -12.14 -1.85 6.20
N TYR A 51 -12.36 -1.43 4.95
CA TYR A 51 -11.74 -1.99 3.76
C TYR A 51 -10.98 -0.88 3.01
N LEU A 52 -9.71 -1.07 2.77
CA LEU A 52 -8.87 -0.18 1.95
C LEU A 52 -8.47 -0.93 0.68
N ILE A 53 -8.78 -0.33 -0.47
CA ILE A 53 -8.33 -0.83 -1.79
C ILE A 53 -7.40 0.21 -2.37
N LEU A 54 -6.15 -0.15 -2.58
CA LEU A 54 -5.07 0.75 -2.95
C LEU A 54 -4.41 0.25 -4.25
N ASP A 55 -4.47 1.07 -5.28
CA ASP A 55 -3.85 0.78 -6.56
C ASP A 55 -2.45 1.38 -6.63
N GLU A 56 -1.44 0.51 -6.81
CA GLU A 56 -0.01 0.87 -6.87
C GLU A 56 0.43 1.86 -5.75
N PRO A 57 0.14 1.59 -4.45
CA PRO A 57 0.36 2.58 -3.39
C PRO A 57 1.83 2.89 -3.13
N LEU A 58 2.75 2.05 -3.57
CA LEU A 58 4.19 2.19 -3.36
C LEU A 58 4.94 2.74 -4.58
N ASN A 59 4.25 2.94 -5.70
CA ASN A 59 4.85 3.40 -6.94
C ASN A 59 5.44 4.82 -6.80
N GLY A 60 6.68 5.00 -7.25
CA GLY A 60 7.39 6.28 -7.23
C GLY A 60 7.85 6.74 -5.84
N LEU A 61 7.83 5.85 -4.84
CA LEU A 61 8.37 6.12 -3.51
C LEU A 61 9.87 5.76 -3.47
N ASP A 62 10.65 6.61 -2.81
CA ASP A 62 11.99 6.24 -2.37
C ASP A 62 11.93 5.19 -1.23
N PRO A 63 13.04 4.47 -0.95
CA PRO A 63 13.04 3.40 0.06
C PRO A 63 12.53 3.84 1.44
N GLY A 64 12.86 5.05 1.87
CA GLY A 64 12.42 5.57 3.17
C GLY A 64 10.89 5.76 3.22
N LYS A 65 10.32 6.42 2.20
CA LYS A 65 8.88 6.63 2.10
C LYS A 65 8.12 5.33 1.88
N ARG A 66 8.71 4.39 1.14
CA ARG A 66 8.14 3.04 0.95
C ARG A 66 7.99 2.34 2.30
N LYS A 67 9.06 2.32 3.09
CA LYS A 67 9.03 1.74 4.44
C LYS A 67 7.93 2.34 5.31
N THR A 68 7.85 3.66 5.43
CA THR A 68 6.82 4.32 6.26
C THR A 68 5.41 4.05 5.75
N SER A 69 5.21 3.95 4.44
CA SER A 69 3.91 3.60 3.84
C SER A 69 3.52 2.15 4.12
N CYS A 70 4.46 1.20 4.03
CA CYS A 70 4.25 -0.20 4.41
C CYS A 70 3.89 -0.32 5.89
N ASP A 71 4.64 0.34 6.76
CA ASP A 71 4.39 0.31 8.21
C ASP A 71 3.01 0.89 8.55
N ALA A 72 2.58 1.95 7.86
CA ALA A 72 1.24 2.51 8.03
C ALA A 72 0.14 1.51 7.59
N MET A 73 0.31 0.83 6.46
CA MET A 73 -0.66 -0.18 6.01
C MET A 73 -0.73 -1.37 6.95
N ARG A 74 0.40 -1.88 7.46
CA ARG A 74 0.43 -2.94 8.49
C ARG A 74 -0.32 -2.52 9.75
N SER A 75 -0.08 -1.31 10.23
CA SER A 75 -0.77 -0.77 11.41
C SER A 75 -2.30 -0.74 11.23
N GLU A 76 -2.78 -0.51 10.02
CA GLU A 76 -4.22 -0.58 9.74
C GLU A 76 -4.77 -2.01 9.81
N VAL A 77 -4.00 -3.00 9.33
CA VAL A 77 -4.36 -4.42 9.46
C VAL A 77 -4.37 -4.85 10.94
N GLU A 78 -3.38 -4.43 11.72
CA GLU A 78 -3.32 -4.69 13.17
C GLU A 78 -4.52 -4.08 13.93
N ARG A 79 -5.08 -2.99 13.41
CA ARG A 79 -6.32 -2.37 13.92
C ARG A 79 -7.60 -3.07 13.47
N GLY A 80 -7.49 -4.18 12.75
CA GLY A 80 -8.62 -4.99 12.29
C GLY A 80 -9.22 -4.54 10.95
N ARG A 81 -8.53 -3.71 10.17
CA ARG A 81 -8.95 -3.37 8.81
C ARG A 81 -8.42 -4.38 7.79
N SER A 82 -9.11 -4.51 6.68
CA SER A 82 -8.62 -5.27 5.53
C SER A 82 -7.98 -4.32 4.51
N VAL A 83 -6.79 -4.65 4.04
CA VAL A 83 -6.06 -3.86 3.05
C VAL A 83 -5.80 -4.74 1.83
N LEU A 84 -6.32 -4.33 0.67
CA LEU A 84 -6.04 -4.93 -0.63
C LEU A 84 -5.19 -3.96 -1.43
N ILE A 85 -4.07 -4.43 -1.92
CA ILE A 85 -3.15 -3.61 -2.74
C ILE A 85 -2.88 -4.27 -4.08
N SER A 86 -2.79 -3.49 -5.15
CA SER A 86 -2.19 -3.91 -6.40
C SER A 86 -0.73 -3.49 -6.46
N SER A 87 0.14 -4.29 -7.05
CA SER A 87 1.49 -3.90 -7.41
C SER A 87 2.02 -4.83 -8.51
N HIS A 88 2.92 -4.31 -9.34
CA HIS A 88 3.72 -5.08 -10.29
C HIS A 88 5.12 -5.42 -9.73
N LEU A 89 5.43 -4.99 -8.51
CA LEU A 89 6.72 -5.20 -7.84
C LEU A 89 6.56 -6.25 -6.73
N LEU A 90 6.91 -7.49 -7.01
CA LEU A 90 6.79 -8.62 -6.08
C LEU A 90 7.57 -8.42 -4.78
N ASP A 91 8.77 -7.84 -4.87
CA ASP A 91 9.62 -7.58 -3.69
C ASP A 91 8.93 -6.66 -2.68
N ASP A 92 8.11 -5.70 -3.14
CA ASP A 92 7.35 -4.81 -2.27
C ASP A 92 6.19 -5.52 -1.56
N LEU A 93 5.57 -6.48 -2.24
CA LEU A 93 4.45 -7.25 -1.70
C LEU A 93 4.89 -8.32 -0.72
N ALA A 94 6.01 -8.98 -1.01
CA ALA A 94 6.51 -10.11 -0.22
C ALA A 94 6.75 -9.76 1.25
N ASP A 95 7.13 -8.49 1.51
CA ASP A 95 7.29 -7.99 2.88
C ASP A 95 5.99 -7.57 3.55
N LEU A 96 4.89 -7.39 2.78
CA LEU A 96 3.63 -6.84 3.29
C LEU A 96 2.58 -7.89 3.62
N THR A 97 2.54 -8.98 2.88
CA THR A 97 1.46 -9.98 2.96
C THR A 97 1.97 -11.38 2.65
N ASN A 98 1.22 -12.38 3.10
CA ASN A 98 1.41 -13.78 2.75
C ASN A 98 0.30 -14.31 1.82
N SER A 99 -0.63 -13.44 1.40
CA SER A 99 -1.76 -13.84 0.55
C SER A 99 -1.75 -13.02 -0.73
N PHE A 100 -1.63 -13.69 -1.86
CA PHE A 100 -1.46 -13.07 -3.18
C PHE A 100 -2.49 -13.60 -4.16
N TYR A 101 -2.90 -12.72 -5.07
CA TYR A 101 -3.80 -13.06 -6.16
C TYR A 101 -3.15 -12.62 -7.47
N PHE A 102 -3.00 -13.53 -8.42
CA PHE A 102 -2.53 -13.23 -9.76
C PHE A 102 -3.71 -13.03 -10.70
N ILE A 103 -3.64 -11.95 -11.48
CA ILE A 103 -4.69 -11.59 -12.46
C ILE A 103 -4.02 -11.49 -13.82
N GLU A 104 -4.52 -12.27 -14.77
CA GLU A 104 -4.10 -12.27 -16.16
C GLU A 104 -5.31 -12.06 -17.07
N ALA A 105 -5.18 -11.10 -18.00
CA ALA A 105 -6.26 -10.74 -18.94
C ALA A 105 -7.64 -10.53 -18.27
N GLY A 106 -7.64 -9.94 -17.06
CA GLY A 106 -8.86 -9.66 -16.29
C GLY A 106 -9.44 -10.87 -15.55
N THR A 107 -8.76 -12.02 -15.57
CA THR A 107 -9.18 -13.23 -14.88
C THR A 107 -8.26 -13.54 -13.70
N LEU A 108 -8.84 -13.92 -12.57
CA LEU A 108 -8.08 -14.43 -11.43
C LEU A 108 -7.54 -15.81 -11.77
N VAL A 109 -6.22 -15.95 -11.90
CA VAL A 109 -5.59 -17.22 -12.31
C VAL A 109 -5.12 -18.04 -11.14
N GLU A 110 -4.64 -17.40 -10.08
CA GLU A 110 -4.08 -18.11 -8.94
C GLU A 110 -4.22 -17.33 -7.63
N LYS A 111 -4.37 -18.07 -6.51
CA LYS A 111 -4.21 -17.58 -5.15
C LYS A 111 -3.06 -18.32 -4.49
N ILE A 112 -2.04 -17.58 -4.06
CA ILE A 112 -0.89 -18.14 -3.35
C ILE A 112 -0.93 -17.67 -1.90
N GLU A 113 -0.74 -18.62 -0.97
CA GLU A 113 -0.47 -18.34 0.44
C GLU A 113 0.97 -18.82 0.74
N SER A 114 1.92 -17.89 0.66
CA SER A 114 3.35 -18.23 0.68
C SER A 114 4.16 -17.25 1.50
N SER A 115 5.32 -17.71 1.98
CA SER A 115 6.35 -16.80 2.52
C SER A 115 7.05 -16.05 1.38
N SER A 116 7.61 -14.88 1.68
CA SER A 116 8.26 -13.98 0.73
C SER A 116 9.29 -14.61 -0.22
N GLN A 117 9.99 -15.64 0.25
CA GLN A 117 11.01 -16.34 -0.56
C GLN A 117 10.40 -17.30 -1.59
N THR A 118 9.28 -17.91 -1.24
CA THR A 118 8.58 -18.88 -2.10
C THR A 118 7.80 -18.17 -3.20
N LEU A 119 7.21 -16.99 -2.92
CA LEU A 119 6.43 -16.23 -3.87
C LEU A 119 7.21 -15.88 -5.14
N LYS A 120 8.46 -15.42 -4.97
CA LYS A 120 9.31 -15.03 -6.10
C LYS A 120 9.64 -16.21 -6.99
N GLN A 121 9.93 -17.38 -6.38
CA GLN A 121 10.21 -18.61 -7.11
C GLN A 121 8.98 -19.10 -7.85
N GLU A 122 7.84 -19.16 -7.20
CA GLU A 122 6.56 -19.59 -7.79
C GLU A 122 6.14 -18.68 -8.97
N TYR A 123 6.34 -17.37 -8.83
CA TYR A 123 6.07 -16.43 -9.93
C TYR A 123 6.98 -16.67 -11.13
N LEU A 124 8.29 -16.82 -10.90
CA LEU A 124 9.27 -17.09 -11.96
C LEU A 124 8.98 -18.42 -12.67
N ASP A 125 8.67 -19.46 -11.90
CA ASP A 125 8.37 -20.77 -12.44
C ASP A 125 7.07 -20.79 -13.26
N THR A 126 6.08 -19.98 -12.87
CA THR A 126 4.76 -19.93 -13.52
C THR A 126 4.73 -19.00 -14.74
N TYR A 127 5.38 -17.83 -14.67
CA TYR A 127 5.20 -16.76 -15.65
C TYR A 127 6.46 -16.38 -16.43
N GLU A 128 7.66 -16.71 -15.96
CA GLU A 128 8.91 -16.44 -16.67
C GLU A 128 9.64 -17.73 -17.15
N GLY A 129 9.21 -18.90 -16.72
CA GLY A 129 9.77 -20.22 -17.12
C GLY A 129 9.24 -20.77 -18.45
N GLY A 130 8.47 -20.01 -19.20
CA GLY A 130 7.87 -20.40 -20.46
C GLY A 130 8.57 -19.83 -21.70
N GLU A 131 9.85 -20.20 -21.95
CA GLU A 131 10.46 -20.17 -23.28
C GLU A 131 10.80 -21.59 -23.76
#